data_d3182bec7bd9a3e82375e7ba53ade1ef
#
_entry.id   d3182bec7bd9a3e82375e7ba53ade1ef
#
_cell.length_a   1.000
_cell.length_b   1.000
_cell.length_c   1.000
_cell.angle_alpha   90.00
_cell.angle_beta   90.00
_cell.angle_gamma   90.00
#
_symmetry.space_group_name_H-M   'P 1'
#
loop_
_entity.id
_entity.type
_entity.pdbx_description
1 polymer ?
#
loop_
_entity_poly.entity_id
_entity_poly.type
_entity_poly.pdbx_seq_one_letter_code
_entity_poly.pdbx_strand_id
1 'polypeptide(L)'
;MSTVTGPAATGADVPARGALRALLPALAAHRAMTARTCAAALLEQGSLVALVTLAAHTVGTAVIEGRAPTAGTVSALVALVLVRALMTWREMDLSHDLAYRVLAALRVRVFDGLARSAPARVAGRRSGDLAATAMADVEALEFFYAHTTAQLLAAGTVFTGGSVLLALVEPWLLVAVLPVAALLAVAPFADARTRTARGGRTRTAVAALSADTVETVDGLRELLAFGALAGRRRTLAERGRQVGDAQRAEATWEAVAAAVRDLLIVVAVLGVVGAAAQSVTSGRLHGAWAPAAMALSLSVLGPVAESARALSQAVALRAAAARVDAAVKAPALAPPPTAPRPLPPGPLGVRLHRVRFDYGGGPVLDGVDLTVHPGRTLALVGASGAGKSTCAHLLARFWDPSAGEVQLLPADGDPVDVREVNDAELRRAVVLVGQDTPLFHGTLAENLRLAAPEADDRALGEAARLCGVDRIAPLDTLVGERGATLSGGQRARIALARALLAGPRVLVLDESTAHLDNTGDAELATVLQEESRTTIFIAHRPATIRRADRIAVLEDGLITEEGTWEELTSNPGSALNRILSSTTPS
;
A
#
# COMPACT_ATOMS: atom_id res chain seq x y z
N MET A 1 28.61 3.62 -0.83
CA MET A 1 27.25 3.11 -0.59
C MET A 1 26.98 3.14 0.91
N SER A 2 26.74 4.32 1.45
CA SER A 2 26.24 4.44 2.82
C SER A 2 24.73 4.36 2.75
N THR A 3 24.19 3.21 3.14
CA THR A 3 22.77 3.04 3.37
C THR A 3 22.36 4.04 4.44
N VAL A 4 21.62 5.07 4.05
CA VAL A 4 20.83 5.88 4.96
C VAL A 4 19.82 4.91 5.60
N THR A 5 20.22 4.31 6.70
CA THR A 5 19.29 3.65 7.60
C THR A 5 18.49 4.76 8.25
N GLY A 6 17.45 5.22 7.56
CA GLY A 6 16.35 5.89 8.24
C GLY A 6 15.94 5.01 9.42
N PRO A 7 15.42 5.57 10.52
CA PRO A 7 15.00 4.79 11.66
C PRO A 7 14.13 3.68 11.09
N ALA A 8 14.56 2.44 11.31
CA ALA A 8 13.68 1.30 11.12
C ALA A 8 12.42 1.73 11.85
N ALA A 9 11.37 2.06 11.08
CA ALA A 9 10.06 2.16 11.64
C ALA A 9 9.86 0.77 12.24
N THR A 10 10.27 0.64 13.50
CA THR A 10 9.82 -0.43 14.36
C THR A 10 8.35 -0.45 14.05
N GLY A 11 7.91 -1.52 13.37
CA GLY A 11 6.50 -1.71 13.08
C GLY A 11 5.82 -1.55 14.43
N ALA A 12 5.45 -0.30 14.74
CA ALA A 12 4.66 0.00 15.90
C ALA A 12 3.52 -0.98 15.74
N ASP A 13 3.40 -1.91 16.69
CA ASP A 13 2.26 -2.79 16.83
C ASP A 13 1.02 -1.89 16.83
N VAL A 14 0.59 -1.54 15.61
CA VAL A 14 -0.69 -0.86 15.42
C VAL A 14 -1.66 -1.84 16.04
N PRO A 15 -2.34 -1.47 17.13
CA PRO A 15 -3.19 -2.41 17.82
C PRO A 15 -4.22 -2.88 16.79
N ALA A 16 -4.07 -4.12 16.34
CA ALA A 16 -4.92 -4.75 15.32
C ALA A 16 -6.39 -4.83 15.76
N ARG A 17 -6.66 -4.42 17.02
CA ARG A 17 -7.99 -4.25 17.60
C ARG A 17 -8.65 -3.02 16.99
N GLY A 18 -9.64 -3.26 16.14
CA GLY A 18 -10.42 -2.20 15.49
C GLY A 18 -10.04 -1.89 14.05
N ALA A 19 -8.94 -2.44 13.50
CA ALA A 19 -8.53 -2.17 12.12
C ALA A 19 -9.62 -2.51 11.08
N LEU A 20 -10.33 -3.63 11.24
CA LEU A 20 -11.48 -3.95 10.39
C LEU A 20 -12.64 -2.96 10.55
N ARG A 21 -12.87 -2.44 11.76
CA ARG A 21 -13.91 -1.42 12.00
C ARG A 21 -13.55 -0.09 11.34
N ALA A 22 -12.26 0.25 11.28
CA ALA A 22 -11.78 1.46 10.62
C ALA A 22 -12.03 1.43 9.10
N LEU A 23 -12.18 0.25 8.51
CA LEU A 23 -12.45 0.07 7.09
C LEU A 23 -13.95 -0.04 6.74
N LEU A 24 -14.84 -0.21 7.73
CA LEU A 24 -16.29 -0.24 7.52
C LEU A 24 -16.88 1.04 6.86
N PRO A 25 -16.38 2.27 7.14
CA PRO A 25 -16.87 3.46 6.47
C PRO A 25 -16.74 3.43 4.93
N ALA A 26 -15.87 2.58 4.37
CA ALA A 26 -15.77 2.39 2.93
C ALA A 26 -17.09 1.86 2.32
N LEU A 27 -17.89 1.10 3.08
CA LEU A 27 -19.21 0.63 2.66
C LEU A 27 -20.25 1.75 2.61
N ALA A 28 -20.08 2.82 3.38
CA ALA A 28 -21.04 3.93 3.44
C ALA A 28 -21.20 4.65 2.09
N ALA A 29 -20.13 4.67 1.27
CA ALA A 29 -20.19 5.20 -0.09
C ALA A 29 -21.08 4.36 -1.02
N HIS A 30 -21.32 3.07 -0.69
CA HIS A 30 -22.06 2.12 -1.48
C HIS A 30 -23.31 1.58 -0.76
N ARG A 31 -23.92 2.40 0.14
CA ARG A 31 -25.02 2.00 1.04
C ARG A 31 -26.21 1.29 0.36
N ALA A 32 -26.59 1.74 -0.84
CA ALA A 32 -27.72 1.11 -1.57
C ALA A 32 -27.35 -0.30 -2.04
N MET A 33 -26.12 -0.49 -2.48
CA MET A 33 -25.62 -1.80 -2.91
C MET A 33 -25.44 -2.73 -1.72
N THR A 34 -24.85 -2.25 -0.62
CA THR A 34 -24.76 -2.99 0.64
C THR A 34 -26.12 -3.45 1.13
N ALA A 35 -27.14 -2.58 1.10
CA ALA A 35 -28.50 -2.94 1.49
C ALA A 35 -29.10 -4.04 0.58
N ARG A 36 -28.87 -3.96 -0.74
CA ARG A 36 -29.33 -5.01 -1.70
C ARG A 36 -28.63 -6.34 -1.46
N THR A 37 -27.33 -6.33 -1.20
CA THR A 37 -26.56 -7.53 -0.86
C THR A 37 -27.07 -8.17 0.44
N CYS A 38 -27.29 -7.37 1.48
CA CYS A 38 -27.85 -7.86 2.75
C CYS A 38 -29.26 -8.43 2.57
N ALA A 39 -30.11 -7.79 1.76
CA ALA A 39 -31.46 -8.30 1.46
C ALA A 39 -31.40 -9.63 0.68
N ALA A 40 -30.51 -9.75 -0.30
CA ALA A 40 -30.31 -10.99 -1.04
C ALA A 40 -29.84 -12.13 -0.14
N ALA A 41 -28.84 -11.87 0.73
CA ALA A 41 -28.33 -12.84 1.71
C ALA A 41 -29.42 -13.27 2.70
N LEU A 42 -30.24 -12.32 3.18
CA LEU A 42 -31.36 -12.62 4.09
C LEU A 42 -32.43 -13.50 3.41
N LEU A 43 -32.79 -13.20 2.16
CA LEU A 43 -33.75 -13.99 1.39
C LEU A 43 -33.20 -15.35 1.03
N GLU A 44 -31.92 -15.46 0.71
CA GLU A 44 -31.21 -16.71 0.43
C GLU A 44 -31.27 -17.65 1.64
N GLN A 45 -30.82 -17.18 2.81
CA GLN A 45 -30.81 -17.99 4.04
C GLN A 45 -32.24 -18.24 4.56
N GLY A 46 -33.12 -17.25 4.54
CA GLY A 46 -34.49 -17.38 4.98
C GLY A 46 -35.29 -18.37 4.12
N SER A 47 -35.11 -18.35 2.79
CA SER A 47 -35.75 -19.32 1.89
C SER A 47 -35.28 -20.75 2.13
N LEU A 48 -34.00 -20.96 2.49
CA LEU A 48 -33.48 -22.28 2.86
C LEU A 48 -34.18 -22.81 4.13
N VAL A 49 -34.23 -22.00 5.19
CA VAL A 49 -34.87 -22.39 6.44
C VAL A 49 -36.36 -22.71 6.21
N ALA A 50 -37.04 -21.86 5.46
CA ALA A 50 -38.46 -22.07 5.12
C ALA A 50 -38.65 -23.34 4.28
N LEU A 51 -37.82 -23.57 3.27
CA LEU A 51 -37.85 -24.76 2.40
C LEU A 51 -37.68 -26.04 3.19
N VAL A 52 -36.63 -26.13 4.01
CA VAL A 52 -36.31 -27.34 4.77
C VAL A 52 -37.38 -27.62 5.84
N THR A 53 -37.88 -26.56 6.50
CA THR A 53 -38.94 -26.68 7.51
C THR A 53 -40.26 -27.11 6.88
N LEU A 54 -40.67 -26.51 5.75
CA LEU A 54 -41.90 -26.86 5.05
C LEU A 54 -41.83 -28.29 4.46
N ALA A 55 -40.71 -28.67 3.89
CA ALA A 55 -40.47 -30.03 3.38
C ALA A 55 -40.59 -31.07 4.50
N ALA A 56 -39.96 -30.80 5.64
CA ALA A 56 -40.03 -31.69 6.81
C ALA A 56 -41.46 -31.78 7.41
N HIS A 57 -42.20 -30.64 7.43
CA HIS A 57 -43.61 -30.65 7.82
C HIS A 57 -44.48 -31.50 6.87
N THR A 58 -44.25 -31.37 5.57
CA THR A 58 -44.95 -32.16 4.56
C THR A 58 -44.71 -33.66 4.72
N VAL A 59 -43.48 -34.05 4.99
CA VAL A 59 -43.13 -35.43 5.31
C VAL A 59 -43.82 -35.91 6.59
N GLY A 60 -43.80 -35.07 7.65
CA GLY A 60 -44.45 -35.38 8.92
C GLY A 60 -45.94 -35.65 8.80
N THR A 61 -46.66 -34.77 8.07
CA THR A 61 -48.11 -34.93 7.83
C THR A 61 -48.42 -36.15 6.93
N ALA A 62 -47.59 -36.39 5.91
CA ALA A 62 -47.74 -37.52 5.01
C ALA A 62 -47.55 -38.86 5.74
N VAL A 63 -46.53 -38.97 6.58
CA VAL A 63 -46.17 -40.23 7.27
C VAL A 63 -47.07 -40.49 8.49
N ILE A 64 -47.43 -39.47 9.28
CA ILE A 64 -48.12 -39.62 10.54
C ILE A 64 -49.63 -39.52 10.39
N GLU A 65 -50.08 -38.60 9.53
CA GLU A 65 -51.53 -38.38 9.34
C GLU A 65 -52.07 -39.02 8.05
N GLY A 66 -51.23 -39.61 7.21
CA GLY A 66 -51.62 -40.22 5.93
C GLY A 66 -52.11 -39.21 4.87
N ARG A 67 -51.80 -37.92 5.06
CA ARG A 67 -52.28 -36.81 4.17
C ARG A 67 -51.28 -36.58 3.06
N ALA A 68 -51.70 -36.73 1.82
CA ALA A 68 -50.87 -36.34 0.66
C ALA A 68 -50.64 -34.83 0.63
N PRO A 69 -49.48 -34.37 0.14
CA PRO A 69 -49.21 -32.95 -0.04
C PRO A 69 -50.18 -32.32 -1.00
N THR A 70 -50.67 -31.13 -0.66
CA THR A 70 -51.58 -30.35 -1.54
C THR A 70 -50.78 -29.73 -2.69
N ALA A 71 -51.48 -29.44 -3.80
CA ALA A 71 -50.85 -28.71 -4.92
C ALA A 71 -50.26 -27.37 -4.47
N GLY A 72 -50.89 -26.68 -3.51
CA GLY A 72 -50.36 -25.44 -2.92
C GLY A 72 -49.05 -25.64 -2.17
N THR A 73 -48.93 -26.73 -1.39
CA THR A 73 -47.68 -27.06 -0.70
C THR A 73 -46.55 -27.36 -1.68
N VAL A 74 -46.83 -28.14 -2.73
CA VAL A 74 -45.85 -28.45 -3.78
C VAL A 74 -45.43 -27.17 -4.51
N SER A 75 -46.39 -26.31 -4.88
CA SER A 75 -46.09 -25.04 -5.52
C SER A 75 -45.22 -24.11 -4.61
N ALA A 76 -45.50 -24.08 -3.30
CA ALA A 76 -44.71 -23.30 -2.34
C ALA A 76 -43.27 -23.84 -2.23
N LEU A 77 -43.08 -25.15 -2.20
CA LEU A 77 -41.72 -25.76 -2.19
C LEU A 77 -40.96 -25.41 -3.46
N VAL A 78 -41.60 -25.52 -4.64
CA VAL A 78 -40.98 -25.15 -5.93
C VAL A 78 -40.63 -23.64 -5.91
N ALA A 79 -41.55 -22.79 -5.46
CA ALA A 79 -41.28 -21.36 -5.38
C ALA A 79 -40.11 -21.03 -4.47
N LEU A 80 -40.00 -21.68 -3.29
CA LEU A 80 -38.87 -21.50 -2.37
C LEU A 80 -37.54 -21.97 -2.99
N VAL A 81 -37.53 -23.07 -3.74
CA VAL A 81 -36.33 -23.52 -4.49
C VAL A 81 -35.89 -22.48 -5.51
N LEU A 82 -36.86 -21.95 -6.28
CA LEU A 82 -36.56 -20.93 -7.31
C LEU A 82 -36.09 -19.60 -6.69
N VAL A 83 -36.74 -19.15 -5.61
CA VAL A 83 -36.34 -17.97 -4.88
C VAL A 83 -34.92 -18.14 -4.32
N ARG A 84 -34.64 -19.29 -3.71
CA ARG A 84 -33.30 -19.60 -3.20
C ARG A 84 -32.25 -19.56 -4.30
N ALA A 85 -32.46 -20.28 -5.40
CA ALA A 85 -31.52 -20.31 -6.52
C ALA A 85 -31.25 -18.92 -7.09
N LEU A 86 -32.32 -18.12 -7.27
CA LEU A 86 -32.21 -16.74 -7.74
C LEU A 86 -31.43 -15.86 -6.72
N MET A 87 -31.75 -15.98 -5.43
CA MET A 87 -31.10 -15.16 -4.39
C MET A 87 -29.66 -15.56 -4.15
N THR A 88 -29.29 -16.84 -4.22
CA THR A 88 -27.91 -17.30 -4.17
C THR A 88 -27.09 -16.68 -5.33
N TRP A 89 -27.62 -16.70 -6.54
CA TRP A 89 -26.98 -16.05 -7.69
C TRP A 89 -26.85 -14.53 -7.50
N ARG A 90 -27.94 -13.87 -7.06
CA ARG A 90 -27.95 -12.41 -6.84
C ARG A 90 -27.05 -11.96 -5.70
N GLU A 91 -26.99 -12.73 -4.62
CA GLU A 91 -26.09 -12.46 -3.47
C GLU A 91 -24.63 -12.53 -3.92
N MET A 92 -24.26 -13.58 -4.66
CA MET A 92 -22.91 -13.73 -5.18
C MET A 92 -22.52 -12.58 -6.13
N ASP A 93 -23.39 -12.24 -7.09
CA ASP A 93 -23.16 -11.14 -8.04
C ASP A 93 -22.99 -9.79 -7.32
N LEU A 94 -23.92 -9.44 -6.42
CA LEU A 94 -23.92 -8.17 -5.70
C LEU A 94 -22.76 -8.06 -4.68
N SER A 95 -22.43 -9.16 -4.01
CA SER A 95 -21.40 -9.16 -2.98
C SER A 95 -20.00 -8.95 -3.57
N HIS A 96 -19.71 -9.62 -4.70
CA HIS A 96 -18.42 -9.45 -5.38
C HIS A 96 -18.33 -8.09 -6.08
N ASP A 97 -19.39 -7.60 -6.76
CA ASP A 97 -19.38 -6.26 -7.35
C ASP A 97 -19.17 -5.17 -6.28
N LEU A 98 -19.83 -5.30 -5.12
CA LEU A 98 -19.60 -4.41 -3.96
C LEU A 98 -18.14 -4.46 -3.51
N ALA A 99 -17.60 -5.67 -3.32
CA ALA A 99 -16.23 -5.86 -2.85
C ALA A 99 -15.23 -5.23 -3.83
N TYR A 100 -15.33 -5.52 -5.13
CA TYR A 100 -14.41 -4.99 -6.14
C TYR A 100 -14.43 -3.46 -6.24
N ARG A 101 -15.60 -2.83 -6.12
CA ARG A 101 -15.72 -1.36 -6.07
C ARG A 101 -15.02 -0.77 -4.84
N VAL A 102 -15.22 -1.38 -3.68
CA VAL A 102 -14.56 -0.95 -2.44
C VAL A 102 -13.05 -1.15 -2.53
N LEU A 103 -12.58 -2.30 -3.05
CA LEU A 103 -11.17 -2.60 -3.20
C LEU A 103 -10.49 -1.65 -4.20
N ALA A 104 -11.14 -1.33 -5.33
CA ALA A 104 -10.63 -0.35 -6.27
C ALA A 104 -10.43 1.03 -5.60
N ALA A 105 -11.42 1.49 -4.85
CA ALA A 105 -11.32 2.74 -4.10
C ALA A 105 -10.23 2.69 -3.02
N LEU A 106 -10.06 1.55 -2.33
CA LEU A 106 -9.00 1.37 -1.33
C LEU A 106 -7.61 1.39 -1.96
N ARG A 107 -7.41 0.78 -3.14
CA ARG A 107 -6.12 0.81 -3.86
C ARG A 107 -5.70 2.24 -4.17
N VAL A 108 -6.62 3.06 -4.67
CA VAL A 108 -6.36 4.50 -4.92
C VAL A 108 -5.98 5.21 -3.61
N ARG A 109 -6.74 5.00 -2.52
CA ARG A 109 -6.45 5.63 -1.22
C ARG A 109 -5.12 5.19 -0.61
N VAL A 110 -4.73 3.92 -0.78
CA VAL A 110 -3.40 3.43 -0.39
C VAL A 110 -2.32 4.11 -1.20
N PHE A 111 -2.50 4.19 -2.52
CA PHE A 111 -1.56 4.90 -3.39
C PHE A 111 -1.41 6.38 -3.00
N ASP A 112 -2.52 7.08 -2.77
CA ASP A 112 -2.50 8.47 -2.31
C ASP A 112 -1.78 8.63 -0.96
N GLY A 113 -1.97 7.68 -0.04
CA GLY A 113 -1.28 7.68 1.24
C GLY A 113 0.23 7.46 1.09
N LEU A 114 0.64 6.54 0.22
CA LEU A 114 2.05 6.31 -0.10
C LEU A 114 2.66 7.53 -0.77
N ALA A 115 1.97 8.13 -1.75
CA ALA A 115 2.43 9.32 -2.44
C ALA A 115 2.61 10.51 -1.47
N ARG A 116 1.64 10.76 -0.59
CA ARG A 116 1.74 11.82 0.43
C ARG A 116 2.90 11.62 1.42
N SER A 117 3.26 10.39 1.70
CA SER A 117 4.33 10.04 2.64
C SER A 117 5.68 9.75 1.95
N ALA A 118 5.74 9.85 0.63
CA ALA A 118 6.99 9.78 -0.12
C ALA A 118 7.80 11.08 0.07
N PRO A 119 9.15 11.02 -0.05
CA PRO A 119 9.91 9.80 -0.26
C PRO A 119 10.27 9.04 1.04
N ALA A 120 10.18 9.65 2.24
CA ALA A 120 10.77 9.08 3.46
C ALA A 120 10.19 7.71 3.85
N ARG A 121 8.87 7.51 3.73
CA ARG A 121 8.25 6.20 4.07
C ARG A 121 8.39 5.16 2.96
N VAL A 122 8.81 5.58 1.78
CA VAL A 122 9.05 4.72 0.62
C VAL A 122 10.54 4.39 0.51
N ALA A 123 11.42 5.38 0.78
CA ALA A 123 12.87 5.18 0.80
C ALA A 123 13.26 4.17 1.89
N GLY A 124 14.11 3.21 1.53
CA GLY A 124 14.57 2.15 2.43
C GLY A 124 13.59 0.99 2.64
N ARG A 125 12.35 1.06 2.15
CA ARG A 125 11.46 -0.11 2.09
C ARG A 125 11.67 -0.89 0.80
N ARG A 126 11.53 -2.20 0.89
CA ARG A 126 11.55 -3.05 -0.31
C ARG A 126 10.32 -2.72 -1.16
N SER A 127 10.51 -2.49 -2.45
CA SER A 127 9.40 -2.22 -3.38
C SER A 127 8.33 -3.32 -3.35
N GLY A 128 8.75 -4.57 -3.13
CA GLY A 128 7.86 -5.71 -2.93
C GLY A 128 6.91 -5.57 -1.74
N ASP A 129 7.35 -4.99 -0.61
CA ASP A 129 6.50 -4.81 0.58
C ASP A 129 5.41 -3.75 0.32
N LEU A 130 5.76 -2.69 -0.41
CA LEU A 130 4.80 -1.64 -0.79
C LEU A 130 3.76 -2.17 -1.79
N ALA A 131 4.24 -2.92 -2.80
CA ALA A 131 3.36 -3.58 -3.77
C ALA A 131 2.45 -4.61 -3.08
N ALA A 132 2.98 -5.40 -2.13
CA ALA A 132 2.20 -6.37 -1.37
C ALA A 132 1.09 -5.67 -0.55
N THR A 133 1.36 -4.50 0.06
CA THR A 133 0.33 -3.74 0.78
C THR A 133 -0.76 -3.21 -0.17
N ALA A 134 -0.38 -2.67 -1.33
CA ALA A 134 -1.32 -2.10 -2.28
C ALA A 134 -2.15 -3.16 -3.03
N MET A 135 -1.59 -4.35 -3.24
CA MET A 135 -2.24 -5.41 -4.01
C MET A 135 -2.73 -6.54 -3.11
N ALA A 136 -1.84 -7.33 -2.53
CA ALA A 136 -2.19 -8.55 -1.80
C ALA A 136 -2.95 -8.27 -0.48
N ASP A 137 -2.58 -7.24 0.29
CA ASP A 137 -3.30 -6.91 1.52
C ASP A 137 -4.70 -6.34 1.25
N VAL A 138 -4.84 -5.51 0.20
CA VAL A 138 -6.15 -5.00 -0.22
C VAL A 138 -7.00 -6.15 -0.77
N GLU A 139 -6.45 -7.03 -1.62
CA GLU A 139 -7.17 -8.18 -2.18
C GLU A 139 -7.63 -9.15 -1.07
N ALA A 140 -6.81 -9.39 -0.05
CA ALA A 140 -7.20 -10.21 1.08
C ALA A 140 -8.46 -9.68 1.80
N LEU A 141 -8.77 -8.38 1.73
CA LEU A 141 -9.98 -7.79 2.30
C LEU A 141 -11.25 -8.08 1.48
N GLU A 142 -11.15 -8.64 0.27
CA GLU A 142 -12.30 -9.03 -0.55
C GLU A 142 -13.26 -9.90 0.25
N PHE A 143 -12.74 -10.96 0.88
CA PHE A 143 -13.54 -11.86 1.68
C PHE A 143 -14.34 -11.14 2.79
N PHE A 144 -13.73 -10.14 3.43
CA PHE A 144 -14.40 -9.36 4.46
C PHE A 144 -15.59 -8.57 3.91
N TYR A 145 -15.41 -7.90 2.77
CA TYR A 145 -16.46 -7.08 2.19
C TYR A 145 -17.55 -7.89 1.48
N ALA A 146 -17.14 -8.95 0.77
CA ALA A 146 -18.07 -9.80 0.02
C ALA A 146 -18.94 -10.67 0.95
N HIS A 147 -18.31 -11.32 1.95
CA HIS A 147 -19.00 -12.39 2.67
C HIS A 147 -19.26 -12.07 4.13
N THR A 148 -18.36 -11.38 4.85
CA THR A 148 -18.49 -11.28 6.30
C THR A 148 -19.62 -10.37 6.73
N THR A 149 -19.79 -9.20 6.11
CA THR A 149 -20.73 -8.16 6.59
C THR A 149 -22.19 -8.54 6.34
N ALA A 150 -22.52 -8.98 5.12
CA ALA A 150 -23.88 -9.37 4.74
C ALA A 150 -24.30 -10.66 5.43
N GLN A 151 -23.40 -11.66 5.48
CA GLN A 151 -23.67 -12.94 6.15
C GLN A 151 -23.91 -12.81 7.63
N LEU A 152 -23.13 -11.99 8.36
CA LEU A 152 -23.34 -11.77 9.79
C LEU A 152 -24.72 -11.17 10.09
N LEU A 153 -25.16 -10.19 9.28
CA LEU A 153 -26.46 -9.58 9.43
C LEU A 153 -27.60 -10.56 9.13
N ALA A 154 -27.49 -11.28 7.99
CA ALA A 154 -28.49 -12.27 7.58
C ALA A 154 -28.58 -13.41 8.59
N ALA A 155 -27.45 -13.95 9.04
CA ALA A 155 -27.41 -15.02 10.02
C ALA A 155 -28.01 -14.61 11.39
N GLY A 156 -27.68 -13.42 11.87
CA GLY A 156 -28.25 -12.89 13.11
C GLY A 156 -29.77 -12.74 13.02
N THR A 157 -30.27 -12.25 11.88
CA THR A 157 -31.70 -12.05 11.64
C THR A 157 -32.43 -13.40 11.52
N VAL A 158 -31.90 -14.32 10.73
CA VAL A 158 -32.49 -15.68 10.52
C VAL A 158 -32.45 -16.48 11.81
N PHE A 159 -31.35 -16.43 12.55
CA PHE A 159 -31.23 -17.12 13.84
C PHE A 159 -32.24 -16.57 14.86
N THR A 160 -32.37 -15.25 14.99
CA THR A 160 -33.30 -14.63 15.89
C THR A 160 -34.76 -14.94 15.51
N GLY A 161 -35.12 -14.73 14.26
CA GLY A 161 -36.47 -15.02 13.75
C GLY A 161 -36.85 -16.50 13.87
N GLY A 162 -35.92 -17.39 13.49
CA GLY A 162 -36.11 -18.83 13.63
C GLY A 162 -36.19 -19.30 15.10
N SER A 163 -35.40 -18.72 16.00
CA SER A 163 -35.46 -19.00 17.43
C SER A 163 -36.79 -18.53 18.03
N VAL A 164 -37.32 -17.37 17.63
CA VAL A 164 -38.64 -16.87 18.04
C VAL A 164 -39.73 -17.83 17.55
N LEU A 165 -39.68 -18.23 16.30
CA LEU A 165 -40.64 -19.20 15.75
C LEU A 165 -40.56 -20.55 16.47
N LEU A 166 -39.35 -21.03 16.80
CA LEU A 166 -39.15 -22.26 17.56
C LEU A 166 -39.69 -22.14 18.98
N ALA A 167 -39.54 -20.97 19.63
CA ALA A 167 -40.12 -20.70 20.96
C ALA A 167 -41.64 -20.77 20.96
N LEU A 168 -42.29 -20.36 19.85
CA LEU A 168 -43.74 -20.43 19.71
C LEU A 168 -44.25 -21.86 19.42
N VAL A 169 -43.42 -22.70 18.78
CA VAL A 169 -43.78 -24.09 18.44
C VAL A 169 -43.47 -25.05 19.59
N GLU A 170 -42.23 -25.04 20.09
CA GLU A 170 -41.75 -25.92 21.15
C GLU A 170 -40.49 -25.33 21.83
N PRO A 171 -40.64 -24.58 22.92
CA PRO A 171 -39.53 -23.85 23.55
C PRO A 171 -38.40 -24.76 24.10
N TRP A 172 -38.70 -26.03 24.45
CA TRP A 172 -37.71 -26.95 24.95
C TRP A 172 -36.61 -27.32 23.92
N LEU A 173 -36.89 -27.19 22.63
CA LEU A 173 -35.87 -27.37 21.59
C LEU A 173 -34.78 -26.29 21.65
N LEU A 174 -35.08 -25.11 22.17
CA LEU A 174 -34.08 -24.06 22.37
C LEU A 174 -33.00 -24.43 23.39
N VAL A 175 -33.31 -25.30 24.35
CA VAL A 175 -32.32 -25.80 25.32
C VAL A 175 -31.19 -26.57 24.64
N ALA A 176 -31.49 -27.26 23.53
CA ALA A 176 -30.45 -27.92 22.70
C ALA A 176 -29.76 -26.97 21.75
N VAL A 177 -30.46 -25.97 21.19
CA VAL A 177 -29.96 -25.08 20.14
C VAL A 177 -29.10 -23.92 20.69
N LEU A 178 -29.59 -23.22 21.75
CA LEU A 178 -28.94 -21.98 22.23
C LEU A 178 -27.53 -22.20 22.80
N PRO A 179 -27.23 -23.24 23.61
CA PRO A 179 -25.88 -23.47 24.09
C PRO A 179 -24.88 -23.73 22.95
N VAL A 180 -25.30 -24.51 21.95
CA VAL A 180 -24.45 -24.80 20.77
C VAL A 180 -24.24 -23.55 19.94
N ALA A 181 -25.29 -22.77 19.68
CA ALA A 181 -25.18 -21.50 18.99
C ALA A 181 -24.23 -20.54 19.69
N ALA A 182 -24.32 -20.44 21.04
CA ALA A 182 -23.43 -19.62 21.85
C ALA A 182 -21.96 -20.10 21.74
N LEU A 183 -21.71 -21.41 21.83
CA LEU A 183 -20.37 -21.97 21.67
C LEU A 183 -19.80 -21.71 20.27
N LEU A 184 -20.61 -21.87 19.22
CA LEU A 184 -20.22 -21.56 17.84
C LEU A 184 -19.88 -20.07 17.67
N ALA A 185 -20.69 -19.17 18.25
CA ALA A 185 -20.47 -17.72 18.17
C ALA A 185 -19.22 -17.26 18.95
N VAL A 186 -18.87 -17.93 20.06
CA VAL A 186 -17.69 -17.60 20.89
C VAL A 186 -16.39 -18.20 20.33
N ALA A 187 -16.46 -19.35 19.67
CA ALA A 187 -15.29 -20.08 19.18
C ALA A 187 -14.28 -19.22 18.38
N PRO A 188 -14.68 -18.33 17.43
CA PRO A 188 -13.76 -17.48 16.69
C PRO A 188 -12.95 -16.52 17.57
N PHE A 189 -13.51 -16.05 18.66
CA PHE A 189 -12.85 -15.12 19.60
C PHE A 189 -11.91 -15.86 20.55
N ALA A 190 -12.29 -17.05 21.01
CA ALA A 190 -11.46 -17.88 21.86
C ALA A 190 -10.17 -18.32 21.12
N ASP A 191 -10.27 -18.61 19.83
CA ASP A 191 -9.18 -19.08 18.98
C ASP A 191 -8.38 -17.97 18.30
N ALA A 192 -8.84 -16.72 18.36
CA ALA A 192 -8.30 -15.59 17.62
C ALA A 192 -6.78 -15.39 17.80
N ARG A 193 -6.26 -15.54 19.04
CA ARG A 193 -4.83 -15.37 19.33
C ARG A 193 -3.98 -16.45 18.66
N THR A 194 -4.40 -17.71 18.75
CA THR A 194 -3.70 -18.84 18.17
C THR A 194 -3.68 -18.76 16.65
N ARG A 195 -4.80 -18.42 16.03
CA ARG A 195 -4.90 -18.21 14.58
C ARG A 195 -4.02 -17.07 14.10
N THR A 196 -4.06 -15.92 14.77
CA THR A 196 -3.23 -14.78 14.41
C THR A 196 -1.74 -15.12 14.51
N ALA A 197 -1.33 -15.83 15.57
CA ALA A 197 0.06 -16.23 15.75
C ALA A 197 0.53 -17.22 14.68
N ARG A 198 -0.29 -18.23 14.34
CA ARG A 198 0.05 -19.24 13.33
C ARG A 198 0.06 -18.63 11.92
N GLY A 199 -0.99 -17.92 11.53
CA GLY A 199 -1.03 -17.21 10.24
C GLY A 199 0.06 -16.15 10.11
N GLY A 200 0.48 -15.51 11.22
CA GLY A 200 1.65 -14.63 11.26
C GLY A 200 2.94 -15.37 10.91
N ARG A 201 3.18 -16.55 11.50
CA ARG A 201 4.36 -17.39 11.19
C ARG A 201 4.39 -17.82 9.73
N THR A 202 3.26 -18.27 9.19
CA THR A 202 3.14 -18.66 7.78
C THR A 202 3.51 -17.48 6.87
N ARG A 203 2.93 -16.30 7.11
CA ARG A 203 3.23 -15.10 6.33
C ARG A 203 4.69 -14.68 6.41
N THR A 204 5.30 -14.72 7.61
CA THR A 204 6.73 -14.39 7.77
C THR A 204 7.61 -15.38 7.02
N ALA A 205 7.31 -16.67 7.07
CA ALA A 205 8.06 -17.69 6.34
C ALA A 205 7.93 -17.51 4.81
N VAL A 206 6.71 -17.25 4.30
CA VAL A 206 6.47 -16.98 2.88
C VAL A 206 7.21 -15.71 2.44
N ALA A 207 7.13 -14.63 3.21
CA ALA A 207 7.82 -13.37 2.90
C ALA A 207 9.35 -13.57 2.85
N ALA A 208 9.93 -14.35 3.78
CA ALA A 208 11.34 -14.65 3.78
C ALA A 208 11.76 -15.47 2.53
N LEU A 209 10.97 -16.48 2.15
CA LEU A 209 11.22 -17.27 0.94
C LEU A 209 11.11 -16.41 -0.31
N SER A 210 10.10 -15.56 -0.41
CA SER A 210 9.91 -14.65 -1.55
C SER A 210 11.07 -13.66 -1.68
N ALA A 211 11.51 -13.05 -0.56
CA ALA A 211 12.65 -12.14 -0.55
C ALA A 211 13.94 -12.84 -1.00
N ASP A 212 14.23 -14.03 -0.46
CA ASP A 212 15.39 -14.82 -0.84
C ASP A 212 15.34 -15.26 -2.32
N THR A 213 14.13 -15.50 -2.85
CA THR A 213 13.94 -15.86 -4.26
C THR A 213 14.24 -14.67 -5.18
N VAL A 214 13.67 -13.49 -4.88
CA VAL A 214 13.93 -12.26 -5.65
C VAL A 214 15.41 -11.92 -5.63
N GLU A 215 16.04 -11.91 -4.45
CA GLU A 215 17.49 -11.67 -4.31
C GLU A 215 18.33 -12.68 -5.12
N THR A 216 17.89 -13.94 -5.15
CA THR A 216 18.57 -14.99 -5.95
C THR A 216 18.48 -14.72 -7.44
N VAL A 217 17.32 -14.27 -7.92
CA VAL A 217 17.12 -13.95 -9.35
C VAL A 217 17.92 -12.71 -9.74
N ASP A 218 17.87 -11.66 -8.91
CA ASP A 218 18.60 -10.41 -9.15
C ASP A 218 20.12 -10.64 -9.14
N GLY A 219 20.62 -11.47 -8.22
CA GLY A 219 22.03 -11.81 -8.10
C GLY A 219 22.48 -13.08 -8.88
N LEU A 220 21.66 -13.56 -9.82
CA LEU A 220 21.93 -14.84 -10.49
C LEU A 220 23.28 -14.86 -11.24
N ARG A 221 23.65 -13.74 -11.85
CA ARG A 221 24.94 -13.59 -12.57
C ARG A 221 26.13 -13.79 -11.63
N GLU A 222 26.10 -13.17 -10.47
CA GLU A 222 27.14 -13.25 -9.46
C GLU A 222 27.20 -14.67 -8.86
N LEU A 223 26.04 -15.28 -8.59
CA LEU A 223 25.97 -16.65 -8.08
C LEU A 223 26.57 -17.66 -9.07
N LEU A 224 26.37 -17.46 -10.37
CA LEU A 224 26.98 -18.27 -11.41
C LEU A 224 28.50 -17.99 -11.53
N ALA A 225 28.91 -16.72 -11.52
CA ALA A 225 30.31 -16.32 -11.63
C ALA A 225 31.17 -16.87 -10.48
N PHE A 226 30.63 -16.92 -9.27
CA PHE A 226 31.34 -17.43 -8.08
C PHE A 226 31.03 -18.91 -7.76
N GLY A 227 30.25 -19.62 -8.58
CA GLY A 227 29.87 -21.03 -8.35
C GLY A 227 29.02 -21.26 -7.09
N ALA A 228 28.36 -20.21 -6.58
CA ALA A 228 27.63 -20.23 -5.32
C ALA A 228 26.17 -20.74 -5.41
N LEU A 229 25.71 -21.08 -6.63
CA LEU A 229 24.32 -21.47 -6.90
C LEU A 229 23.84 -22.68 -6.08
N ALA A 230 24.71 -23.69 -5.88
CA ALA A 230 24.36 -24.88 -5.11
C ALA A 230 24.11 -24.58 -3.62
N GLY A 231 24.86 -23.65 -3.04
CA GLY A 231 24.62 -23.14 -1.68
C GLY A 231 23.28 -22.42 -1.58
N ARG A 232 23.00 -21.50 -2.50
CA ARG A 232 21.75 -20.73 -2.52
C ARG A 232 20.52 -21.63 -2.69
N ARG A 233 20.59 -22.66 -3.56
CA ARG A 233 19.51 -23.67 -3.70
C ARG A 233 19.21 -24.40 -2.40
N ARG A 234 20.23 -24.74 -1.58
CA ARG A 234 20.03 -25.34 -0.27
C ARG A 234 19.30 -24.40 0.69
N THR A 235 19.67 -23.12 0.71
CA THR A 235 18.97 -22.09 1.50
C THR A 235 17.51 -21.96 1.09
N LEU A 236 17.21 -21.86 -0.21
CA LEU A 236 15.83 -21.78 -0.70
C LEU A 236 15.02 -23.03 -0.35
N ALA A 237 15.62 -24.24 -0.46
CA ALA A 237 14.97 -25.49 -0.07
C ALA A 237 14.67 -25.52 1.43
N GLU A 238 15.57 -25.01 2.28
CA GLU A 238 15.33 -24.88 3.73
C GLU A 238 14.19 -23.91 4.02
N ARG A 239 14.18 -22.72 3.39
CA ARG A 239 13.06 -21.77 3.48
C ARG A 239 11.74 -22.38 3.02
N GLY A 240 11.75 -23.15 1.92
CA GLY A 240 10.57 -23.89 1.45
C GLY A 240 10.05 -24.90 2.47
N ARG A 241 10.93 -25.63 3.16
CA ARG A 241 10.54 -26.53 4.27
C ARG A 241 9.90 -25.76 5.42
N GLN A 242 10.49 -24.62 5.84
CA GLN A 242 9.93 -23.78 6.91
C GLN A 242 8.53 -23.28 6.55
N VAL A 243 8.29 -22.89 5.29
CA VAL A 243 6.95 -22.53 4.80
C VAL A 243 6.00 -23.72 4.90
N GLY A 244 6.41 -24.90 4.41
CA GLY A 244 5.60 -26.10 4.47
C GLY A 244 5.24 -26.53 5.90
N ASP A 245 6.17 -26.40 6.86
CA ASP A 245 5.93 -26.70 8.27
C ASP A 245 4.95 -25.73 8.90
N ALA A 246 5.10 -24.43 8.62
CA ALA A 246 4.18 -23.39 9.11
C ALA A 246 2.76 -23.59 8.54
N GLN A 247 2.63 -23.86 7.24
CA GLN A 247 1.35 -24.13 6.58
C GLN A 247 0.67 -25.40 7.13
N ARG A 248 1.44 -26.47 7.33
CA ARG A 248 0.90 -27.71 7.94
C ARG A 248 0.39 -27.46 9.36
N ALA A 249 1.13 -26.70 10.17
CA ALA A 249 0.70 -26.38 11.53
C ALA A 249 -0.57 -25.53 11.56
N GLU A 250 -0.73 -24.59 10.60
CA GLU A 250 -1.94 -23.79 10.43
C GLU A 250 -3.12 -24.64 9.96
N ALA A 251 -2.94 -25.45 8.90
CA ALA A 251 -3.97 -26.33 8.36
C ALA A 251 -4.45 -27.38 9.36
N THR A 252 -3.53 -27.97 10.14
CA THR A 252 -3.89 -28.91 11.21
C THR A 252 -4.77 -28.27 12.26
N TRP A 253 -4.45 -27.04 12.65
CA TRP A 253 -5.27 -26.29 13.62
C TRP A 253 -6.66 -25.95 13.06
N GLU A 254 -6.74 -25.55 11.80
CA GLU A 254 -8.03 -25.31 11.13
C GLU A 254 -8.87 -26.57 11.05
N ALA A 255 -8.26 -27.71 10.73
CA ALA A 255 -8.93 -29.01 10.72
C ALA A 255 -9.47 -29.39 12.10
N VAL A 256 -8.70 -29.21 13.18
CA VAL A 256 -9.16 -29.45 14.56
C VAL A 256 -10.33 -28.52 14.91
N ALA A 257 -10.23 -27.23 14.60
CA ALA A 257 -11.31 -26.28 14.86
C ALA A 257 -12.58 -26.59 14.04
N ALA A 258 -12.44 -27.10 12.81
CA ALA A 258 -13.56 -27.59 12.01
C ALA A 258 -14.19 -28.84 12.66
N ALA A 259 -13.39 -29.82 13.07
CA ALA A 259 -13.88 -31.02 13.74
C ALA A 259 -14.63 -30.72 15.05
N VAL A 260 -14.16 -29.72 15.82
CA VAL A 260 -14.88 -29.27 17.03
C VAL A 260 -16.23 -28.66 16.67
N ARG A 261 -16.31 -27.83 15.63
CA ARG A 261 -17.59 -27.27 15.16
C ARG A 261 -18.55 -28.37 14.69
N ASP A 262 -18.06 -29.33 13.93
CA ASP A 262 -18.88 -30.43 13.46
C ASP A 262 -19.38 -31.31 14.62
N LEU A 263 -18.54 -31.55 15.62
CA LEU A 263 -18.95 -32.22 16.86
C LEU A 263 -20.06 -31.47 17.61
N LEU A 264 -19.94 -30.13 17.72
CA LEU A 264 -20.99 -29.31 18.33
C LEU A 264 -22.32 -29.40 17.56
N ILE A 265 -22.27 -29.45 16.23
CA ILE A 265 -23.48 -29.69 15.41
C ILE A 265 -24.07 -31.05 15.67
N VAL A 266 -23.24 -32.10 15.75
CA VAL A 266 -23.71 -33.46 16.09
C VAL A 266 -24.36 -33.48 17.48
N VAL A 267 -23.78 -32.82 18.47
CA VAL A 267 -24.38 -32.68 19.82
C VAL A 267 -25.73 -31.97 19.75
N ALA A 268 -25.83 -30.90 18.93
CA ALA A 268 -27.11 -30.23 18.70
C ALA A 268 -28.15 -31.17 18.06
N VAL A 269 -27.75 -31.94 17.05
CA VAL A 269 -28.65 -32.91 16.39
C VAL A 269 -29.19 -33.91 17.41
N LEU A 270 -28.31 -34.53 18.20
CA LEU A 270 -28.72 -35.49 19.22
C LEU A 270 -29.62 -34.86 20.30
N GLY A 271 -29.27 -33.65 20.74
CA GLY A 271 -30.07 -32.88 21.70
C GLY A 271 -31.47 -32.54 21.17
N VAL A 272 -31.55 -32.08 19.93
CA VAL A 272 -32.81 -31.75 19.24
C VAL A 272 -33.68 -32.99 19.06
N VAL A 273 -33.08 -34.12 18.61
CA VAL A 273 -33.81 -35.39 18.48
C VAL A 273 -34.37 -35.86 19.82
N GLY A 274 -33.54 -35.83 20.89
CA GLY A 274 -33.95 -36.24 22.23
C GLY A 274 -35.06 -35.34 22.78
N ALA A 275 -34.91 -33.99 22.66
CA ALA A 275 -35.90 -33.04 23.10
C ALA A 275 -37.21 -33.14 22.29
N ALA A 276 -37.15 -33.36 20.98
CA ALA A 276 -38.34 -33.55 20.13
C ALA A 276 -39.08 -34.85 20.50
N ALA A 277 -38.38 -35.96 20.72
CA ALA A 277 -38.95 -37.21 21.16
C ALA A 277 -39.66 -37.07 22.52
N GLN A 278 -39.01 -36.39 23.48
CA GLN A 278 -39.58 -36.10 24.79
C GLN A 278 -40.84 -35.20 24.70
N SER A 279 -40.83 -34.20 23.82
CA SER A 279 -41.95 -33.29 23.61
C SER A 279 -43.14 -34.00 22.95
N VAL A 280 -42.90 -34.91 22.03
CA VAL A 280 -43.97 -35.74 21.42
C VAL A 280 -44.56 -36.73 22.46
N THR A 281 -43.70 -37.46 23.18
CA THR A 281 -44.18 -38.43 24.20
C THR A 281 -44.92 -37.78 25.36
N SER A 282 -44.58 -36.55 25.71
CA SER A 282 -45.28 -35.77 26.75
C SER A 282 -46.53 -35.00 26.21
N GLY A 283 -46.87 -35.13 24.92
CA GLY A 283 -48.01 -34.52 24.30
C GLY A 283 -47.90 -33.01 24.08
N ARG A 284 -46.72 -32.39 24.29
CA ARG A 284 -46.46 -30.99 24.05
C ARG A 284 -46.35 -30.66 22.56
N LEU A 285 -45.80 -31.55 21.79
CA LEU A 285 -45.61 -31.39 20.35
C LEU A 285 -46.41 -32.46 19.61
N HIS A 286 -47.26 -32.05 18.67
CA HIS A 286 -47.96 -33.03 17.84
C HIS A 286 -46.97 -33.74 16.92
N GLY A 287 -47.07 -35.09 16.78
CA GLY A 287 -46.11 -35.89 16.09
C GLY A 287 -45.82 -35.47 14.65
N ALA A 288 -46.84 -35.02 13.90
CA ALA A 288 -46.69 -34.52 12.54
C ALA A 288 -45.83 -33.26 12.41
N TRP A 289 -45.74 -32.45 13.50
CA TRP A 289 -44.89 -31.27 13.54
C TRP A 289 -43.45 -31.55 13.98
N ALA A 290 -43.16 -32.70 14.56
CA ALA A 290 -41.84 -33.02 15.07
C ALA A 290 -40.75 -32.94 13.99
N PRO A 291 -40.91 -33.49 12.77
CA PRO A 291 -39.89 -33.30 11.72
C PRO A 291 -39.64 -31.85 11.35
N ALA A 292 -40.69 -31.01 11.29
CA ALA A 292 -40.56 -29.59 10.99
C ALA A 292 -39.83 -28.82 12.10
N ALA A 293 -40.16 -29.08 13.37
CA ALA A 293 -39.51 -28.47 14.51
C ALA A 293 -38.02 -28.85 14.61
N MET A 294 -37.69 -30.11 14.32
CA MET A 294 -36.31 -30.58 14.24
C MET A 294 -35.58 -29.89 13.08
N ALA A 295 -36.19 -29.85 11.90
CA ALA A 295 -35.64 -29.21 10.71
C ALA A 295 -35.39 -27.71 10.94
N LEU A 296 -36.34 -27.00 11.56
CA LEU A 296 -36.20 -25.58 11.93
C LEU A 296 -35.03 -25.40 12.92
N SER A 297 -34.97 -26.24 13.97
CA SER A 297 -33.93 -26.18 15.01
C SER A 297 -32.52 -26.30 14.42
N LEU A 298 -32.32 -27.21 13.47
CA LEU A 298 -31.03 -27.48 12.86
C LEU A 298 -30.71 -26.45 11.76
N SER A 299 -31.72 -26.02 11.00
CA SER A 299 -31.50 -25.06 9.92
C SER A 299 -31.13 -23.65 10.42
N VAL A 300 -31.56 -23.23 11.62
CA VAL A 300 -31.13 -21.95 12.21
C VAL A 300 -29.69 -21.96 12.72
N LEU A 301 -29.11 -23.14 12.98
CA LEU A 301 -27.70 -23.26 13.38
C LEU A 301 -26.74 -23.10 12.21
N GLY A 302 -27.15 -23.46 10.98
CA GLY A 302 -26.32 -23.34 9.78
C GLY A 302 -25.72 -21.95 9.57
N PRO A 303 -26.53 -20.90 9.50
CA PRO A 303 -26.07 -19.52 9.38
C PRO A 303 -25.13 -19.08 10.52
N VAL A 304 -25.34 -19.55 11.75
CA VAL A 304 -24.44 -19.25 12.88
C VAL A 304 -23.08 -19.93 12.67
N ALA A 305 -23.05 -21.19 12.23
CA ALA A 305 -21.82 -21.91 11.97
C ALA A 305 -21.02 -21.29 10.81
N GLU A 306 -21.70 -20.86 9.75
CA GLU A 306 -21.07 -20.16 8.62
C GLU A 306 -20.55 -18.77 9.04
N SER A 307 -21.31 -18.02 9.82
CA SER A 307 -20.87 -16.75 10.40
C SER A 307 -19.64 -16.91 11.30
N ALA A 308 -19.59 -17.97 12.10
CA ALA A 308 -18.44 -18.29 12.94
C ALA A 308 -17.19 -18.59 12.08
N ARG A 309 -17.36 -19.25 10.94
CA ARG A 309 -16.29 -19.50 9.97
C ARG A 309 -15.82 -18.20 9.32
N ALA A 310 -16.75 -17.40 8.81
CA ALA A 310 -16.46 -16.09 8.19
C ALA A 310 -15.76 -15.14 9.17
N LEU A 311 -16.20 -15.11 10.43
CA LEU A 311 -15.57 -14.29 11.47
C LEU A 311 -14.16 -14.79 11.83
N SER A 312 -13.94 -16.12 11.85
CA SER A 312 -12.61 -16.71 12.05
C SER A 312 -11.63 -16.27 10.96
N GLN A 313 -12.07 -16.26 9.70
CA GLN A 313 -11.27 -15.79 8.57
C GLN A 313 -11.04 -14.27 8.65
N ALA A 314 -12.08 -13.48 8.97
CA ALA A 314 -11.96 -12.03 9.16
C ALA A 314 -10.94 -11.67 10.25
N VAL A 315 -10.85 -12.46 11.33
CA VAL A 315 -9.82 -12.26 12.38
C VAL A 315 -8.41 -12.37 11.81
N ALA A 316 -8.17 -13.31 10.88
CA ALA A 316 -6.87 -13.46 10.23
C ALA A 316 -6.49 -12.25 9.34
N LEU A 317 -7.49 -11.49 8.85
CA LEU A 317 -7.29 -10.32 8.00
C LEU A 317 -6.94 -9.04 8.78
N ARG A 318 -6.97 -9.05 10.12
CA ARG A 318 -6.71 -7.86 10.94
C ARG A 318 -5.36 -7.23 10.68
N ALA A 319 -4.34 -8.03 10.43
CA ALA A 319 -2.99 -7.53 10.13
C ALA A 319 -2.93 -6.83 8.76
N ALA A 320 -3.55 -7.40 7.73
CA ALA A 320 -3.67 -6.77 6.42
C ALA A 320 -4.47 -5.46 6.51
N ALA A 321 -5.62 -5.49 7.21
CA ALA A 321 -6.44 -4.32 7.46
C ALA A 321 -5.66 -3.21 8.18
N ALA A 322 -4.83 -3.55 9.18
CA ALA A 322 -4.01 -2.59 9.89
C ALA A 322 -2.94 -1.95 9.00
N ARG A 323 -2.29 -2.72 8.11
CA ARG A 323 -1.31 -2.18 7.15
C ARG A 323 -1.98 -1.27 6.12
N VAL A 324 -3.12 -1.67 5.59
CA VAL A 324 -3.92 -0.85 4.65
C VAL A 324 -4.38 0.44 5.32
N ASP A 325 -4.93 0.38 6.54
CA ASP A 325 -5.38 1.56 7.28
C ASP A 325 -4.20 2.51 7.60
N ALA A 326 -3.07 1.96 8.01
CA ALA A 326 -1.84 2.74 8.24
C ALA A 326 -1.30 3.40 6.96
N ALA A 327 -1.38 2.72 5.81
CA ALA A 327 -1.00 3.28 4.53
C ALA A 327 -1.97 4.40 4.10
N VAL A 328 -3.27 4.18 4.22
CA VAL A 328 -4.31 5.19 3.89
C VAL A 328 -4.19 6.44 4.77
N LYS A 329 -3.89 6.28 6.07
CA LYS A 329 -3.76 7.36 7.04
C LYS A 329 -2.36 7.93 7.16
N ALA A 330 -1.43 7.51 6.29
CA ALA A 330 -0.06 8.00 6.35
C ALA A 330 -0.03 9.54 6.29
N PRO A 331 0.60 10.22 7.26
CA PRO A 331 0.66 11.67 7.28
C PRO A 331 1.51 12.18 6.11
N ALA A 332 1.15 13.34 5.59
CA ALA A 332 2.00 14.06 4.65
C ALA A 332 3.28 14.53 5.38
N LEU A 333 4.42 14.38 4.72
CA LEU A 333 5.71 14.86 5.22
C LEU A 333 5.88 16.36 4.99
N ALA A 334 5.29 16.85 3.90
CA ALA A 334 5.18 18.24 3.57
C ALA A 334 3.69 18.55 3.37
N PRO A 335 2.95 18.98 4.41
CA PRO A 335 1.52 19.23 4.30
C PRO A 335 1.26 20.44 3.38
N PRO A 336 0.19 20.38 2.56
CA PRO A 336 -0.15 21.50 1.68
C PRO A 336 -0.45 22.76 2.50
N PRO A 337 -0.11 23.96 1.98
CA PRO A 337 -0.41 25.22 2.66
C PRO A 337 -1.91 25.45 2.77
N THR A 338 -2.35 26.01 3.90
CA THR A 338 -3.75 26.41 4.12
C THR A 338 -4.14 27.65 3.32
N ALA A 339 -3.18 28.55 3.07
CA ALA A 339 -3.35 29.78 2.29
C ALA A 339 -2.14 29.93 1.34
N PRO A 340 -2.20 29.31 0.14
CA PRO A 340 -1.07 29.32 -0.77
C PRO A 340 -0.79 30.74 -1.30
N ARG A 341 0.51 31.10 -1.33
CA ARG A 341 1.00 32.33 -1.96
C ARG A 341 1.47 32.02 -3.38
N PRO A 342 1.01 32.75 -4.40
CA PRO A 342 1.51 32.58 -5.76
C PRO A 342 2.95 33.06 -5.87
N LEU A 343 3.75 32.41 -6.69
CA LEU A 343 5.10 32.83 -7.00
C LEU A 343 5.08 33.96 -8.04
N PRO A 344 5.79 35.06 -7.81
CA PRO A 344 5.94 36.13 -8.82
C PRO A 344 6.57 35.55 -10.11
N PRO A 345 6.27 36.13 -11.29
CA PRO A 345 6.93 35.75 -12.54
C PRO A 345 8.42 36.13 -12.54
N GLY A 346 9.20 35.54 -13.46
CA GLY A 346 10.63 35.81 -13.62
C GLY A 346 11.56 34.83 -12.90
N PRO A 347 12.87 35.03 -12.93
CA PRO A 347 13.84 34.13 -12.31
C PRO A 347 13.69 34.10 -10.80
N LEU A 348 13.98 32.95 -10.21
CA LEU A 348 13.93 32.68 -8.77
C LEU A 348 15.30 32.28 -8.25
N GLY A 349 15.76 32.95 -7.18
CA GLY A 349 16.84 32.42 -6.35
C GLY A 349 16.31 31.54 -5.22
N VAL A 350 17.22 31.07 -4.37
CA VAL A 350 16.87 30.28 -3.18
C VAL A 350 17.66 30.74 -1.97
N ARG A 351 17.06 30.60 -0.79
CA ARG A 351 17.74 30.81 0.50
C ARG A 351 17.38 29.69 1.47
N LEU A 352 18.39 29.09 2.05
CA LEU A 352 18.28 28.31 3.28
C LEU A 352 18.66 29.27 4.41
N HIS A 353 17.77 29.48 5.38
CA HIS A 353 18.01 30.38 6.50
C HIS A 353 17.94 29.62 7.82
N ARG A 354 19.09 29.44 8.48
CA ARG A 354 19.28 28.69 9.74
C ARG A 354 18.63 27.31 9.70
N VAL A 355 18.73 26.63 8.57
CA VAL A 355 18.04 25.36 8.32
C VAL A 355 18.66 24.25 9.18
N ARG A 356 17.81 23.62 10.00
CA ARG A 356 18.12 22.38 10.72
C ARG A 356 17.25 21.25 10.22
N PHE A 357 17.85 20.08 10.15
CA PHE A 357 17.11 18.90 9.69
C PHE A 357 17.68 17.60 10.26
N ASP A 358 16.76 16.68 10.61
CA ASP A 358 17.03 15.35 11.14
C ASP A 358 16.06 14.33 10.51
N TYR A 359 16.60 13.20 10.06
CA TYR A 359 15.78 12.06 9.60
C TYR A 359 15.30 11.15 10.75
N GLY A 360 15.56 11.51 12.03
CA GLY A 360 15.26 10.72 13.23
C GLY A 360 16.44 9.93 13.78
N GLY A 361 17.64 10.11 13.24
CA GLY A 361 18.88 9.45 13.68
C GLY A 361 19.94 10.41 14.21
N GLY A 362 19.62 11.68 14.36
CA GLY A 362 20.53 12.77 14.72
C GLY A 362 20.60 13.86 13.65
N PRO A 363 21.07 15.06 14.00
CA PRO A 363 21.08 16.21 13.10
C PRO A 363 21.97 15.94 11.88
N VAL A 364 21.41 16.17 10.69
CA VAL A 364 22.12 16.11 9.40
C VAL A 364 22.50 17.50 8.93
N LEU A 365 21.63 18.49 9.20
CA LEU A 365 21.90 19.91 8.99
C LEU A 365 21.68 20.64 10.32
N ASP A 366 22.61 21.50 10.72
CA ASP A 366 22.59 22.17 12.02
C ASP A 366 22.74 23.69 11.91
N GLY A 367 21.85 24.35 11.18
CA GLY A 367 21.83 25.79 11.03
C GLY A 367 22.48 26.27 9.74
N VAL A 368 22.17 25.62 8.63
CA VAL A 368 22.67 25.99 7.30
C VAL A 368 22.11 27.34 6.87
N ASP A 369 23.00 28.29 6.58
CA ASP A 369 22.73 29.55 5.90
C ASP A 369 23.38 29.51 4.52
N LEU A 370 22.58 29.64 3.45
CA LEU A 370 23.04 29.61 2.06
C LEU A 370 22.11 30.47 1.20
N THR A 371 22.67 31.33 0.36
CA THR A 371 21.87 32.16 -0.57
C THR A 371 22.39 32.05 -2.00
N VAL A 372 21.49 31.73 -2.92
CA VAL A 372 21.77 31.71 -4.38
C VAL A 372 20.84 32.73 -5.03
N HIS A 373 21.42 33.77 -5.60
CA HIS A 373 20.64 34.82 -6.26
C HIS A 373 19.99 34.31 -7.57
N PRO A 374 18.89 34.96 -8.02
CA PRO A 374 18.25 34.61 -9.28
C PRO A 374 19.22 34.59 -10.46
N GLY A 375 19.14 33.53 -11.31
CA GLY A 375 19.97 33.38 -12.51
C GLY A 375 21.43 32.98 -12.23
N ARG A 376 21.81 32.70 -10.98
CA ARG A 376 23.17 32.31 -10.62
C ARG A 376 23.34 30.80 -10.49
N THR A 377 24.57 30.37 -10.68
CA THR A 377 24.97 28.96 -10.50
C THR A 377 25.75 28.79 -9.18
N LEU A 378 25.38 27.77 -8.40
CA LEU A 378 26.07 27.38 -7.19
C LEU A 378 26.54 25.93 -7.27
N ALA A 379 27.81 25.69 -6.93
CA ALA A 379 28.31 24.34 -6.63
C ALA A 379 28.27 24.08 -5.13
N LEU A 380 27.52 23.08 -4.70
CA LEU A 380 27.51 22.59 -3.31
C LEU A 380 28.46 21.39 -3.20
N VAL A 381 29.55 21.58 -2.46
CA VAL A 381 30.65 20.61 -2.32
C VAL A 381 30.76 20.16 -0.87
N GLY A 382 31.27 18.99 -0.62
CA GLY A 382 31.48 18.46 0.73
C GLY A 382 31.74 16.95 0.73
N ALA A 383 32.17 16.40 1.85
CA ALA A 383 32.38 14.97 2.01
C ALA A 383 31.09 14.16 1.82
N SER A 384 31.22 12.86 1.56
CA SER A 384 30.04 11.98 1.54
C SER A 384 29.39 11.96 2.92
N GLY A 385 28.06 12.15 2.96
CA GLY A 385 27.31 12.22 4.22
C GLY A 385 27.22 13.61 4.86
N ALA A 386 27.87 14.65 4.31
CA ALA A 386 27.83 16.02 4.87
C ALA A 386 26.43 16.68 4.85
N GLY A 387 25.44 16.12 4.13
CA GLY A 387 24.09 16.67 4.05
C GLY A 387 23.72 17.36 2.73
N LYS A 388 24.55 17.28 1.69
CA LYS A 388 24.32 17.95 0.38
C LYS A 388 23.00 17.54 -0.27
N SER A 389 22.74 16.24 -0.40
CA SER A 389 21.47 15.74 -0.96
C SER A 389 20.28 16.09 -0.06
N THR A 390 20.49 16.27 1.24
CA THR A 390 19.45 16.74 2.17
C THR A 390 19.07 18.18 1.86
N CYS A 391 20.04 19.07 1.57
CA CYS A 391 19.74 20.42 1.10
C CYS A 391 18.90 20.39 -0.19
N ALA A 392 19.28 19.54 -1.16
CA ALA A 392 18.51 19.37 -2.41
C ALA A 392 17.07 18.88 -2.17
N HIS A 393 16.90 17.93 -1.26
CA HIS A 393 15.58 17.42 -0.89
C HIS A 393 14.70 18.46 -0.20
N LEU A 394 15.29 19.30 0.67
CA LEU A 394 14.56 20.40 1.32
C LEU A 394 14.18 21.51 0.33
N LEU A 395 15.06 21.84 -0.63
CA LEU A 395 14.76 22.77 -1.73
C LEU A 395 13.60 22.27 -2.59
N ALA A 396 13.57 20.96 -2.89
CA ALA A 396 12.46 20.33 -3.58
C ALA A 396 11.24 20.09 -2.66
N ARG A 397 11.30 20.48 -1.40
CA ARG A 397 10.26 20.26 -0.39
C ARG A 397 9.77 18.80 -0.35
N PHE A 398 10.68 17.83 -0.37
CA PHE A 398 10.34 16.45 -0.06
C PHE A 398 10.14 16.23 1.44
N TRP A 399 10.72 17.10 2.24
CA TRP A 399 10.52 17.28 3.68
C TRP A 399 10.49 18.77 4.01
N ASP A 400 9.82 19.13 5.08
CA ASP A 400 9.94 20.44 5.70
C ASP A 400 11.12 20.43 6.69
N PRO A 401 11.88 21.53 6.84
CA PRO A 401 12.97 21.60 7.81
C PRO A 401 12.46 21.48 9.25
N SER A 402 13.29 20.91 10.15
CA SER A 402 12.96 20.81 11.59
C SER A 402 12.99 22.18 12.27
N ALA A 403 13.83 23.09 11.79
CA ALA A 403 13.88 24.49 12.17
C ALA A 403 14.47 25.33 11.03
N GLY A 404 14.24 26.63 11.05
CA GLY A 404 14.63 27.54 9.98
C GLY A 404 13.65 27.55 8.81
N GLU A 405 14.07 28.14 7.69
CA GLU A 405 13.23 28.40 6.54
C GLU A 405 13.96 28.09 5.24
N VAL A 406 13.23 27.56 4.28
CA VAL A 406 13.65 27.40 2.88
C VAL A 406 12.81 28.34 2.04
N GLN A 407 13.47 29.34 1.46
CA GLN A 407 12.79 30.43 0.77
C GLN A 407 13.15 30.47 -0.71
N LEU A 408 12.18 30.80 -1.54
CA LEU A 408 12.37 31.20 -2.93
C LEU A 408 12.52 32.73 -2.97
N LEU A 409 13.53 33.23 -3.67
CA LEU A 409 13.87 34.62 -3.79
C LEU A 409 13.48 35.14 -5.18
N PRO A 410 12.36 35.84 -5.35
CA PRO A 410 12.07 36.52 -6.60
C PRO A 410 13.12 37.62 -6.89
N ALA A 411 13.35 37.92 -8.17
CA ALA A 411 14.22 39.04 -8.54
C ALA A 411 13.68 40.37 -7.99
N ASP A 412 12.35 40.53 -8.03
CA ASP A 412 11.62 41.65 -7.48
C ASP A 412 10.54 41.13 -6.51
N GLY A 413 10.58 41.56 -5.26
CA GLY A 413 9.60 41.18 -4.25
C GLY A 413 10.17 40.48 -3.01
N ASP A 414 9.29 40.14 -2.08
CA ASP A 414 9.66 39.51 -0.82
C ASP A 414 9.94 38.02 -1.00
N PRO A 415 10.88 37.47 -0.21
CA PRO A 415 11.09 36.01 -0.14
C PRO A 415 9.80 35.28 0.19
N VAL A 416 9.62 34.10 -0.42
CA VAL A 416 8.46 33.22 -0.20
C VAL A 416 8.95 31.89 0.34
N ASP A 417 8.48 31.50 1.52
CA ASP A 417 8.79 30.18 2.08
C ASP A 417 8.16 29.09 1.20
N VAL A 418 8.93 28.02 0.91
CA VAL A 418 8.43 26.89 0.11
C VAL A 418 7.19 26.23 0.72
N ARG A 419 6.99 26.35 2.05
CA ARG A 419 5.82 25.86 2.77
C ARG A 419 4.54 26.63 2.45
N GLU A 420 4.66 27.86 1.95
CA GLU A 420 3.54 28.73 1.57
C GLU A 420 3.15 28.56 0.09
N VAL A 421 3.95 27.88 -0.72
CA VAL A 421 3.70 27.71 -2.15
C VAL A 421 2.84 26.47 -2.41
N ASN A 422 1.90 26.58 -3.36
CA ASN A 422 1.12 25.43 -3.84
C ASN A 422 2.05 24.36 -4.42
N ASP A 423 1.82 23.09 -4.09
CA ASP A 423 2.70 21.99 -4.50
C ASP A 423 2.88 21.90 -6.02
N ALA A 424 1.80 22.04 -6.81
CA ALA A 424 1.88 21.98 -8.27
C ALA A 424 2.72 23.13 -8.85
N GLU A 425 2.66 24.32 -8.24
CA GLU A 425 3.45 25.48 -8.65
C GLU A 425 4.91 25.32 -8.24
N LEU A 426 5.16 24.82 -7.02
CA LEU A 426 6.51 24.53 -6.53
C LEU A 426 7.21 23.48 -7.41
N ARG A 427 6.53 22.39 -7.79
CA ARG A 427 7.09 21.33 -8.67
C ARG A 427 7.43 21.83 -10.07
N ARG A 428 6.72 22.84 -10.57
CA ARG A 428 7.08 23.49 -11.85
C ARG A 428 8.25 24.46 -11.69
N ALA A 429 8.31 25.18 -10.56
CA ALA A 429 9.35 26.16 -10.31
C ALA A 429 10.70 25.54 -9.95
N VAL A 430 10.69 24.48 -9.12
CA VAL A 430 11.89 23.81 -8.60
C VAL A 430 11.91 22.36 -9.04
N VAL A 431 12.90 22.00 -9.85
CA VAL A 431 13.07 20.61 -10.33
C VAL A 431 14.39 20.05 -9.82
N LEU A 432 14.32 18.87 -9.22
CA LEU A 432 15.47 18.11 -8.74
C LEU A 432 15.72 16.91 -9.67
N VAL A 433 16.94 16.82 -10.20
CA VAL A 433 17.47 15.61 -10.85
C VAL A 433 18.35 14.89 -9.85
N GLY A 434 17.87 13.75 -9.34
CA GLY A 434 18.62 12.95 -8.37
C GLY A 434 19.71 12.09 -9.00
N GLN A 435 20.54 11.49 -8.12
CA GLN A 435 21.65 10.62 -8.51
C GLN A 435 21.17 9.39 -9.29
N ASP A 436 20.13 8.73 -8.79
CA ASP A 436 19.47 7.60 -9.47
C ASP A 436 18.12 8.08 -10.01
N THR A 437 18.04 8.33 -11.31
CA THR A 437 16.77 8.71 -11.93
C THR A 437 16.15 7.49 -12.61
N PRO A 438 15.05 6.96 -12.05
CA PRO A 438 14.35 5.83 -12.64
C PRO A 438 13.67 6.24 -13.95
N LEU A 439 13.76 5.36 -14.93
CA LEU A 439 12.96 5.42 -16.15
C LEU A 439 11.82 4.42 -16.04
N PHE A 440 10.67 4.78 -16.58
CA PHE A 440 9.49 3.95 -16.60
C PHE A 440 9.44 3.13 -17.89
N HIS A 441 8.83 1.95 -17.81
CA HIS A 441 8.57 1.17 -19.01
C HIS A 441 7.66 1.98 -19.96
N GLY A 442 8.10 2.18 -21.18
CA GLY A 442 7.43 3.00 -22.18
C GLY A 442 8.44 3.58 -23.17
N THR A 443 8.01 4.46 -24.06
CA THR A 443 8.88 5.13 -25.04
C THR A 443 9.75 6.19 -24.37
N LEU A 444 10.83 6.62 -25.05
CA LEU A 444 11.62 7.77 -24.62
C LEU A 444 10.75 9.03 -24.55
N ALA A 445 9.87 9.25 -25.53
CA ALA A 445 8.91 10.37 -25.54
C ALA A 445 8.00 10.37 -24.31
N GLU A 446 7.42 9.21 -23.95
CA GLU A 446 6.58 9.08 -22.74
C GLU A 446 7.37 9.37 -21.47
N ASN A 447 8.61 8.91 -21.40
CA ASN A 447 9.49 9.21 -20.28
C ASN A 447 9.84 10.69 -20.16
N LEU A 448 10.03 11.41 -21.26
CA LEU A 448 10.24 12.85 -21.24
C LEU A 448 8.97 13.62 -20.85
N ARG A 449 7.80 13.21 -21.38
CA ARG A 449 6.50 13.83 -21.06
C ARG A 449 6.05 13.70 -19.62
N LEU A 450 6.67 12.83 -18.81
CA LEU A 450 6.37 12.77 -17.36
C LEU A 450 6.49 14.13 -16.66
N ALA A 451 7.41 15.00 -17.09
CA ALA A 451 7.61 16.31 -16.50
C ALA A 451 6.71 17.39 -17.12
N ALA A 452 6.27 17.19 -18.36
CA ALA A 452 5.42 18.11 -19.11
C ALA A 452 4.47 17.33 -20.03
N PRO A 453 3.33 16.80 -19.51
CA PRO A 453 2.42 15.96 -20.28
C PRO A 453 1.87 16.61 -21.54
N GLU A 454 1.72 17.94 -21.54
CA GLU A 454 1.18 18.73 -22.65
C GLU A 454 2.25 19.20 -23.64
N ALA A 455 3.53 18.79 -23.47
CA ALA A 455 4.60 19.18 -24.37
C ALA A 455 4.39 18.62 -25.76
N ASP A 456 4.49 19.47 -26.78
CA ASP A 456 4.43 19.08 -28.18
C ASP A 456 5.71 18.37 -28.64
N ASP A 457 5.68 17.75 -29.81
CA ASP A 457 6.83 17.01 -30.36
C ASP A 457 8.04 17.92 -30.67
N ARG A 458 7.81 19.22 -30.91
CA ARG A 458 8.85 20.20 -31.12
C ARG A 458 9.63 20.46 -29.83
N ALA A 459 8.93 20.72 -28.71
CA ALA A 459 9.55 20.91 -27.40
C ALA A 459 10.30 19.67 -26.93
N LEU A 460 9.73 18.47 -27.17
CA LEU A 460 10.43 17.22 -26.91
C LEU A 460 11.73 17.09 -27.71
N GLY A 461 11.67 17.37 -29.02
CA GLY A 461 12.84 17.31 -29.89
C GLY A 461 13.92 18.32 -29.52
N GLU A 462 13.52 19.52 -29.06
CA GLU A 462 14.45 20.54 -28.57
C GLU A 462 15.14 20.10 -27.26
N ALA A 463 14.40 19.62 -26.27
CA ALA A 463 14.96 19.10 -25.03
C ALA A 463 15.85 17.87 -25.26
N ALA A 464 15.45 16.97 -26.15
CA ALA A 464 16.24 15.79 -26.52
C ALA A 464 17.59 16.18 -27.18
N ARG A 465 17.58 17.16 -28.07
CA ARG A 465 18.80 17.65 -28.74
C ARG A 465 19.73 18.35 -27.76
N LEU A 466 19.19 19.23 -26.89
CA LEU A 466 19.98 19.92 -25.88
C LEU A 466 20.77 18.97 -24.98
N CYS A 467 20.22 17.80 -24.69
CA CYS A 467 20.84 16.79 -23.82
C CYS A 467 21.46 15.61 -24.60
N GLY A 468 21.48 15.65 -25.94
CA GLY A 468 22.02 14.57 -26.78
C GLY A 468 21.27 13.25 -26.65
N VAL A 469 19.97 13.29 -26.30
CA VAL A 469 19.10 12.10 -26.23
C VAL A 469 18.77 11.59 -27.63
N ASP A 470 18.66 12.47 -28.61
CA ASP A 470 18.46 12.16 -30.03
C ASP A 470 19.56 11.28 -30.61
N ARG A 471 20.78 11.31 -30.05
CA ARG A 471 21.92 10.45 -30.42
C ARG A 471 21.88 9.07 -29.75
N ILE A 472 21.01 8.87 -28.75
CA ILE A 472 20.86 7.59 -28.06
C ILE A 472 19.98 6.65 -28.89
N ALA A 473 18.77 7.12 -29.20
CA ALA A 473 17.77 6.41 -29.99
C ALA A 473 16.64 7.36 -30.42
N PRO A 474 15.82 6.99 -31.43
CA PRO A 474 14.57 7.68 -31.73
C PRO A 474 13.62 7.76 -30.53
N LEU A 475 12.81 8.83 -30.45
CA LEU A 475 11.94 9.10 -29.29
C LEU A 475 10.82 8.06 -29.10
N ASP A 476 10.45 7.31 -30.11
CA ASP A 476 9.51 6.18 -30.08
C ASP A 476 10.13 4.87 -29.60
N THR A 477 11.43 4.84 -29.34
CA THR A 477 12.13 3.64 -28.84
C THR A 477 11.64 3.30 -27.43
N LEU A 478 11.29 2.01 -27.22
CA LEU A 478 10.89 1.48 -25.94
C LEU A 478 12.08 1.36 -24.98
N VAL A 479 11.89 1.90 -23.80
CA VAL A 479 12.79 1.78 -22.66
C VAL A 479 12.29 0.65 -21.77
N GLY A 480 13.13 -0.32 -21.47
CA GLY A 480 12.81 -1.41 -20.55
C GLY A 480 12.68 -0.92 -19.10
N GLU A 481 12.28 -1.84 -18.22
CA GLU A 481 12.15 -1.55 -16.79
C GLU A 481 13.43 -0.90 -16.23
N ARG A 482 13.25 0.21 -15.50
CA ARG A 482 14.34 1.00 -14.90
C ARG A 482 15.43 1.45 -15.87
N GLY A 483 15.19 1.39 -17.18
CA GLY A 483 16.22 1.73 -18.17
C GLY A 483 17.39 0.74 -18.22
N ALA A 484 17.16 -0.54 -17.92
CA ALA A 484 18.20 -1.56 -17.84
C ALA A 484 19.03 -1.73 -19.11
N THR A 485 18.49 -1.35 -20.28
CA THR A 485 19.17 -1.39 -21.58
C THR A 485 20.06 -0.18 -21.85
N LEU A 486 19.99 0.86 -21.00
CA LEU A 486 20.70 2.12 -21.18
C LEU A 486 21.91 2.22 -20.24
N SER A 487 22.98 2.87 -20.71
CA SER A 487 24.13 3.19 -19.86
C SER A 487 23.77 4.24 -18.79
N GLY A 488 24.58 4.37 -17.74
CA GLY A 488 24.40 5.39 -16.72
C GLY A 488 24.35 6.81 -17.28
N GLY A 489 25.26 7.11 -18.23
CA GLY A 489 25.31 8.40 -18.92
C GLY A 489 24.08 8.67 -19.79
N GLN A 490 23.56 7.64 -20.48
CA GLN A 490 22.33 7.76 -21.26
C GLN A 490 21.11 8.05 -20.36
N ARG A 491 20.99 7.35 -19.22
CA ARG A 491 19.94 7.63 -18.25
C ARG A 491 20.04 9.05 -17.70
N ALA A 492 21.23 9.53 -17.37
CA ALA A 492 21.46 10.90 -16.90
C ALA A 492 21.04 11.95 -17.93
N ARG A 493 21.35 11.74 -19.24
CA ARG A 493 20.92 12.63 -20.33
C ARG A 493 19.39 12.70 -20.45
N ILE A 494 18.70 11.56 -20.37
CA ILE A 494 17.23 11.50 -20.40
C ILE A 494 16.63 12.21 -19.19
N ALA A 495 17.20 12.02 -18.01
CA ALA A 495 16.77 12.70 -16.78
C ALA A 495 16.91 14.22 -16.88
N LEU A 496 18.03 14.69 -17.42
CA LEU A 496 18.27 16.12 -17.65
C LEU A 496 17.30 16.69 -18.69
N ALA A 497 17.10 16.01 -19.83
CA ALA A 497 16.14 16.41 -20.86
C ALA A 497 14.70 16.51 -20.29
N ARG A 498 14.30 15.53 -19.45
CA ARG A 498 13.03 15.57 -18.70
C ARG A 498 12.93 16.81 -17.83
N ALA A 499 13.99 17.13 -17.07
CA ALA A 499 14.01 18.28 -16.18
C ALA A 499 13.93 19.60 -16.96
N LEU A 500 14.65 19.72 -18.09
CA LEU A 500 14.61 20.91 -18.93
C LEU A 500 13.25 21.12 -19.61
N LEU A 501 12.62 20.03 -20.04
CA LEU A 501 11.28 20.08 -20.64
C LEU A 501 10.22 20.68 -19.69
N ALA A 502 10.41 20.49 -18.36
CA ALA A 502 9.56 21.12 -17.35
C ALA A 502 9.70 22.65 -17.27
N GLY A 503 10.76 23.24 -17.84
CA GLY A 503 11.02 24.66 -17.81
C GLY A 503 11.25 25.22 -16.39
N PRO A 504 12.12 24.60 -15.56
CA PRO A 504 12.27 25.02 -14.16
C PRO A 504 12.92 26.40 -14.06
N ARG A 505 12.50 27.16 -13.04
CA ARG A 505 13.12 28.44 -12.66
C ARG A 505 14.31 28.21 -11.71
N VAL A 506 14.28 27.09 -10.96
CA VAL A 506 15.39 26.58 -10.13
C VAL A 506 15.65 25.12 -10.49
N LEU A 507 16.84 24.81 -10.94
CA LEU A 507 17.28 23.47 -11.28
C LEU A 507 18.29 22.97 -10.23
N VAL A 508 18.01 21.84 -9.61
CA VAL A 508 18.91 21.21 -8.65
C VAL A 508 19.40 19.89 -9.26
N LEU A 509 20.71 19.71 -9.36
CA LEU A 509 21.37 18.53 -9.94
C LEU A 509 22.16 17.81 -8.85
N ASP A 510 21.73 16.63 -8.42
CA ASP A 510 22.41 15.83 -7.39
C ASP A 510 23.21 14.71 -8.03
N GLU A 511 24.54 14.90 -8.16
CA GLU A 511 25.51 13.95 -8.76
C GLU A 511 25.11 13.37 -10.13
N SER A 512 24.03 13.84 -10.71
CA SER A 512 23.47 13.34 -11.98
C SER A 512 24.43 13.45 -13.18
N THR A 513 25.49 14.23 -13.03
CA THR A 513 26.53 14.44 -14.06
C THR A 513 27.73 13.52 -13.95
N ALA A 514 27.82 12.72 -12.86
CA ALA A 514 28.97 11.85 -12.60
C ALA A 514 29.22 10.78 -13.68
N HIS A 515 28.20 10.43 -14.44
CA HIS A 515 28.26 9.41 -15.50
C HIS A 515 28.34 10.00 -16.92
N LEU A 516 28.39 11.33 -17.05
CA LEU A 516 28.54 11.98 -18.36
C LEU A 516 30.00 11.90 -18.84
N ASP A 517 30.17 11.68 -20.14
CA ASP A 517 31.44 11.79 -20.83
C ASP A 517 31.81 13.27 -21.08
N ASN A 518 33.01 13.53 -21.63
CA ASN A 518 33.47 14.88 -21.90
C ASN A 518 32.53 15.68 -22.84
N THR A 519 31.83 14.99 -23.72
CA THR A 519 30.83 15.60 -24.63
C THR A 519 29.59 15.99 -23.86
N GLY A 520 29.11 15.14 -22.94
CA GLY A 520 28.00 15.42 -22.06
C GLY A 520 28.28 16.55 -21.07
N ASP A 521 29.53 16.66 -20.59
CA ASP A 521 29.97 17.79 -19.77
C ASP A 521 29.93 19.14 -20.52
N ALA A 522 30.23 19.16 -21.82
CA ALA A 522 30.15 20.37 -22.65
C ALA A 522 28.67 20.78 -22.90
N GLU A 523 27.79 19.81 -23.15
CA GLU A 523 26.35 20.03 -23.29
C GLU A 523 25.73 20.54 -22.00
N LEU A 524 26.11 19.95 -20.87
CA LEU A 524 25.70 20.43 -19.55
C LEU A 524 26.13 21.88 -19.31
N ALA A 525 27.34 22.27 -19.75
CA ALA A 525 27.82 23.63 -19.66
C ALA A 525 26.89 24.64 -20.35
N THR A 526 26.39 24.29 -21.52
CA THR A 526 25.43 25.13 -22.26
C THR A 526 24.11 25.26 -21.49
N VAL A 527 23.64 24.18 -20.90
CA VAL A 527 22.42 24.18 -20.06
C VAL A 527 22.58 25.02 -18.80
N LEU A 528 23.77 24.99 -18.19
CA LEU A 528 24.06 25.74 -16.95
C LEU A 528 24.21 27.25 -17.15
N GLN A 529 24.54 27.71 -18.37
CA GLN A 529 24.78 29.12 -18.71
C GLN A 529 23.51 29.92 -19.02
N GLU A 530 22.33 29.35 -18.88
CA GLU A 530 21.07 30.04 -19.13
C GLU A 530 20.75 30.98 -17.97
N GLU A 531 20.95 32.31 -18.18
CA GLU A 531 20.80 33.36 -17.16
C GLU A 531 19.37 33.49 -16.60
N SER A 532 18.38 32.97 -17.26
CA SER A 532 16.98 32.98 -16.80
C SER A 532 16.68 31.96 -15.68
N ARG A 533 17.62 31.04 -15.39
CA ARG A 533 17.43 29.93 -14.46
C ARG A 533 18.53 29.88 -13.41
N THR A 534 18.14 29.70 -12.15
CA THR A 534 19.10 29.42 -11.07
C THR A 534 19.42 27.93 -11.05
N THR A 535 20.72 27.60 -11.01
CA THR A 535 21.17 26.21 -10.99
C THR A 535 22.02 25.91 -9.78
N ILE A 536 21.68 24.85 -9.05
CA ILE A 536 22.46 24.34 -7.93
C ILE A 536 22.89 22.94 -8.30
N PHE A 537 24.20 22.67 -8.28
CA PHE A 537 24.67 21.32 -8.52
C PHE A 537 25.56 20.82 -7.39
N ILE A 538 25.28 19.59 -6.99
CA ILE A 538 26.11 18.83 -6.08
C ILE A 538 27.12 18.08 -6.95
N ALA A 539 28.41 18.44 -6.81
CA ALA A 539 29.45 17.91 -7.67
C ALA A 539 30.68 17.52 -6.87
N HIS A 540 31.37 16.49 -7.38
CA HIS A 540 32.65 16.01 -6.90
C HIS A 540 33.79 16.19 -7.93
N ARG A 541 33.45 16.54 -9.19
CA ARG A 541 34.44 16.74 -10.25
C ARG A 541 34.93 18.17 -10.30
N PRO A 542 36.28 18.44 -10.23
CA PRO A 542 36.81 19.78 -10.27
C PRO A 542 36.38 20.58 -11.50
N ALA A 543 36.29 19.92 -12.67
CA ALA A 543 35.87 20.57 -13.91
C ALA A 543 34.43 21.11 -13.86
N THR A 544 33.52 20.41 -13.15
CA THR A 544 32.15 20.84 -12.97
C THR A 544 32.08 21.97 -11.92
N ILE A 545 32.77 21.80 -10.79
CA ILE A 545 32.79 22.77 -9.67
C ILE A 545 33.29 24.16 -10.16
N ARG A 546 34.32 24.17 -10.98
CA ARG A 546 34.94 25.39 -11.53
C ARG A 546 34.00 26.25 -12.40
N ARG A 547 32.90 25.65 -12.89
CA ARG A 547 31.93 26.37 -13.75
C ARG A 547 30.87 27.15 -12.97
N ALA A 548 30.79 26.97 -11.66
CA ALA A 548 29.84 27.69 -10.82
C ALA A 548 30.28 29.14 -10.61
N ASP A 549 29.33 30.08 -10.56
CA ASP A 549 29.59 31.44 -10.14
C ASP A 549 30.11 31.51 -8.69
N ARG A 550 29.55 30.65 -7.83
CA ARG A 550 29.98 30.47 -6.45
C ARG A 550 30.02 29.02 -6.03
N ILE A 551 30.84 28.73 -5.05
CA ILE A 551 31.01 27.42 -4.43
C ILE A 551 30.68 27.57 -2.95
N ALA A 552 29.88 26.66 -2.41
CA ALA A 552 29.64 26.52 -0.98
C ALA A 552 30.15 25.16 -0.51
N VAL A 553 30.94 25.14 0.55
CA VAL A 553 31.50 23.92 1.14
C VAL A 553 30.68 23.56 2.38
N LEU A 554 30.09 22.36 2.36
CA LEU A 554 29.30 21.82 3.45
C LEU A 554 30.13 20.77 4.21
N GLU A 555 30.42 21.01 5.47
CA GLU A 555 31.09 20.08 6.39
C GLU A 555 30.24 19.98 7.66
N ASP A 556 30.03 18.74 8.16
CA ASP A 556 29.30 18.45 9.40
C ASP A 556 27.94 19.16 9.55
N GLY A 557 27.20 19.29 8.43
CA GLY A 557 25.89 19.92 8.44
C GLY A 557 25.88 21.45 8.47
N LEU A 558 27.03 22.12 8.25
CA LEU A 558 27.19 23.57 8.22
C LEU A 558 27.91 24.02 6.94
N ILE A 559 27.61 25.21 6.44
CA ILE A 559 28.41 25.87 5.40
C ILE A 559 29.65 26.46 6.09
N THR A 560 30.83 25.92 5.76
CA THR A 560 32.11 26.36 6.34
C THR A 560 32.83 27.39 5.48
N GLU A 561 32.66 27.33 4.16
CA GLU A 561 33.28 28.25 3.22
C GLU A 561 32.32 28.58 2.07
N GLU A 562 32.36 29.81 1.59
CA GLU A 562 31.65 30.25 0.39
C GLU A 562 32.50 31.27 -0.39
N GLY A 563 32.67 31.05 -1.71
CA GLY A 563 33.50 31.94 -2.54
C GLY A 563 33.49 31.51 -4.01
N THR A 564 34.28 32.21 -4.83
CA THR A 564 34.57 31.83 -6.20
C THR A 564 35.63 30.71 -6.23
N TRP A 565 35.81 30.06 -7.38
CA TRP A 565 36.87 29.05 -7.57
C TRP A 565 38.25 29.62 -7.22
N GLU A 566 38.55 30.84 -7.75
CA GLU A 566 39.83 31.51 -7.55
C GLU A 566 40.07 31.87 -6.08
N GLU A 567 39.06 32.39 -5.39
CA GLU A 567 39.15 32.74 -3.97
C GLU A 567 39.45 31.51 -3.09
N LEU A 568 38.71 30.42 -3.31
CA LEU A 568 38.85 29.24 -2.46
C LEU A 568 40.11 28.41 -2.78
N THR A 569 40.51 28.30 -4.04
CA THR A 569 41.71 27.53 -4.42
C THR A 569 43.01 28.25 -4.13
N SER A 570 43.01 29.60 -4.10
CA SER A 570 44.21 30.36 -3.72
C SER A 570 44.58 30.26 -2.25
N ASN A 571 43.67 29.83 -1.37
CA ASN A 571 43.93 29.55 0.02
C ASN A 571 44.31 28.08 0.24
N PRO A 572 45.60 27.72 0.51
CA PRO A 572 46.00 26.33 0.69
C PRO A 572 45.29 25.59 1.84
N GLY A 573 44.81 26.35 2.84
CA GLY A 573 44.09 25.80 4.01
C GLY A 573 42.58 25.65 3.80
N SER A 574 42.07 25.98 2.62
CA SER A 574 40.62 25.95 2.38
C SER A 574 40.06 24.52 2.47
N ALA A 575 38.82 24.43 2.91
CA ALA A 575 38.07 23.16 2.95
C ALA A 575 37.90 22.59 1.52
N LEU A 576 37.69 23.47 0.53
CA LEU A 576 37.65 23.05 -0.86
C LEU A 576 38.94 22.33 -1.30
N ASN A 577 40.11 22.89 -1.00
CA ASN A 577 41.40 22.28 -1.38
C ASN A 577 41.61 20.93 -0.66
N ARG A 578 41.20 20.78 0.59
CA ARG A 578 41.21 19.48 1.29
C ARG A 578 40.37 18.42 0.59
N ILE A 579 39.15 18.79 0.16
CA ILE A 579 38.24 17.89 -0.56
C ILE A 579 38.83 17.51 -1.93
N LEU A 580 39.34 18.47 -2.68
CA LEU A 580 39.92 18.23 -4.01
C LEU A 580 41.15 17.31 -3.94
N SER A 581 42.01 17.48 -2.93
CA SER A 581 43.20 16.65 -2.72
C SER A 581 42.84 15.21 -2.32
N SER A 582 41.75 15.01 -1.59
CA SER A 582 41.26 13.67 -1.21
C SER A 582 40.61 12.90 -2.35
N THR A 583 40.20 13.59 -3.43
CA THR A 583 39.49 13.01 -4.59
C THR A 583 40.43 12.66 -5.76
N THR A 584 41.69 13.10 -5.73
CA THR A 584 42.69 12.77 -6.74
C THR A 584 43.42 11.50 -6.30
N PRO A 585 43.25 10.32 -6.98
CA PRO A 585 44.06 9.16 -6.68
C PRO A 585 45.51 9.49 -7.06
N SER A 586 46.45 9.26 -6.15
CA SER A 586 47.90 9.33 -6.34
C SER A 586 48.38 8.29 -7.36
#